data_75fabb5b1f6d9dea2446824f68ef849f
#
_entry.id   75fabb5b1f6d9dea2446824f68ef849f
#
_cell.length_a   1.000
_cell.length_b   1.000
_cell.length_c   1.000
_cell.angle_alpha   90.00
_cell.angle_beta   90.00
_cell.angle_gamma   90.00
#
_symmetry.space_group_name_H-M   'P 1'
#
loop_
_entity.id
_entity.type
_entity.pdbx_description
1 polymer ?
#
loop_
_entity_poly.entity_id
_entity_poly.type
_entity_poly.pdbx_seq_one_letter_code
_entity_poly.pdbx_strand_id
1 'polypeptide(L)'
;MCGKCVALCPVGVDSCGLKQAQRAVVNNSLPYDYKFLSTAGHAGAAPQNNDNGVLYFAGCMTHLTPAIIKSMTKIFETAGEKYLFADKDGGVCCGRPLMLAGKTEAAKEVIAKNTQNIMESGCKTVVLSCPICLKVLKEEYNLKGITLLHHTQYINNLIQQKRLVLNKTAESFVFHDPCELGRGCNIYNEPRNVLQSIGQLKKAGKEKKESICCGGSLGSLTLDYNDRIKITQESLNILTCNNPDKIVTACPLCLKTFSDQSSRPVVDIAQTVAENICNGCIKQ
;
A
#
# COMPACT_ATOMS: atom_id res chain seq x y z
N MET A 1 12.30 2.02 8.63
CA MET A 1 12.35 0.57 9.01
C MET A 1 11.74 -0.25 7.88
N CYS A 2 12.53 -0.62 6.89
CA CYS A 2 12.05 -1.34 5.69
C CYS A 2 12.17 -2.88 5.80
N GLY A 3 12.63 -3.39 6.93
CA GLY A 3 12.75 -4.82 7.21
C GLY A 3 13.80 -5.59 6.38
N LYS A 4 14.64 -4.92 5.59
CA LYS A 4 15.65 -5.63 4.78
C LYS A 4 16.68 -6.35 5.66
N CYS A 5 17.15 -5.70 6.71
CA CYS A 5 18.08 -6.30 7.67
C CYS A 5 17.44 -7.49 8.41
N VAL A 6 16.15 -7.44 8.72
CA VAL A 6 15.41 -8.57 9.31
C VAL A 6 15.31 -9.73 8.33
N ALA A 7 14.89 -9.44 7.08
CA ALA A 7 14.67 -10.47 6.07
C ALA A 7 15.95 -11.18 5.61
N LEU A 8 17.11 -10.53 5.74
CA LEU A 8 18.42 -11.07 5.36
C LEU A 8 19.28 -11.49 6.56
N CYS A 9 18.75 -11.38 7.78
CA CYS A 9 19.50 -11.75 8.99
C CYS A 9 19.60 -13.28 9.10
N PRO A 10 20.81 -13.84 9.12
CA PRO A 10 21.00 -15.29 9.21
C PRO A 10 20.57 -15.89 10.56
N VAL A 11 20.47 -15.05 11.59
CA VAL A 11 20.09 -15.44 12.96
C VAL A 11 18.73 -14.92 13.37
N GLY A 12 17.95 -14.35 12.45
CA GLY A 12 16.55 -13.97 12.67
C GLY A 12 16.31 -12.80 13.62
N VAL A 13 17.27 -11.88 13.82
CA VAL A 13 17.09 -10.72 14.72
C VAL A 13 16.08 -9.72 14.14
N ASP A 14 15.01 -9.47 14.88
CA ASP A 14 14.04 -8.41 14.56
C ASP A 14 14.52 -7.03 15.03
N SER A 15 15.42 -6.44 14.27
CA SER A 15 15.92 -5.08 14.53
C SER A 15 14.86 -3.98 14.39
N CYS A 16 13.75 -4.25 13.67
CA CYS A 16 12.66 -3.29 13.53
C CYS A 16 11.79 -3.28 14.79
N GLY A 17 11.43 -4.43 15.31
CA GLY A 17 10.70 -4.57 16.58
C GLY A 17 11.48 -4.02 17.77
N LEU A 18 12.78 -4.32 17.86
CA LEU A 18 13.65 -3.77 18.89
C LEU A 18 13.65 -2.23 18.91
N LYS A 19 13.77 -1.59 17.73
CA LYS A 19 13.72 -0.12 17.63
C LYS A 19 12.35 0.44 18.01
N GLN A 20 11.28 -0.24 17.69
CA GLN A 20 9.93 0.17 18.07
C GLN A 20 9.74 0.08 19.59
N ALA A 21 10.13 -1.02 20.20
CA ALA A 21 10.10 -1.21 21.65
C ALA A 21 10.93 -0.15 22.39
N GLN A 22 12.14 0.13 21.92
CA GLN A 22 12.99 1.18 22.49
C GLN A 22 12.32 2.56 22.45
N ARG A 23 11.67 2.92 21.35
CA ARG A 23 10.95 4.20 21.26
C ARG A 23 9.77 4.30 22.24
N ALA A 24 9.09 3.19 22.49
CA ALA A 24 8.00 3.15 23.46
C ALA A 24 8.49 3.40 24.90
N VAL A 25 9.68 2.92 25.26
CA VAL A 25 10.26 3.09 26.60
C VAL A 25 10.86 4.49 26.80
N VAL A 26 11.58 5.00 25.79
CA VAL A 26 12.35 6.25 25.94
C VAL A 26 11.47 7.50 25.85
N ASN A 27 10.18 7.34 25.50
CA ASN A 27 9.23 8.45 25.28
C ASN A 27 9.81 9.57 24.43
N ASN A 28 10.64 9.20 23.46
CA ASN A 28 11.46 10.13 22.71
C ASN A 28 10.62 10.78 21.61
N SER A 29 10.64 12.08 21.60
CA SER A 29 10.01 12.89 20.57
C SER A 29 10.59 12.56 19.20
N LEU A 30 9.88 11.80 18.40
CA LEU A 30 10.08 11.94 16.95
C LEU A 30 9.80 13.41 16.57
N PRO A 31 10.47 13.94 15.53
CA PRO A 31 10.38 15.36 15.16
C PRO A 31 8.97 15.79 14.71
N TYR A 32 7.99 14.91 14.82
CA TYR A 32 6.60 15.14 14.42
C TYR A 32 5.65 14.88 15.59
N ASP A 33 4.78 15.85 15.85
CA ASP A 33 3.64 15.65 16.72
C ASP A 33 2.52 14.91 15.95
N TYR A 34 2.35 13.64 16.28
CA TYR A 34 1.31 12.79 15.65
C TYR A 34 -0.08 12.97 16.29
N LYS A 35 -0.32 13.98 17.11
CA LYS A 35 -1.65 14.23 17.69
C LYS A 35 -2.74 14.32 16.63
N PHE A 36 -2.42 14.91 15.47
CA PHE A 36 -3.37 14.99 14.35
C PHE A 36 -3.82 13.62 13.84
N LEU A 37 -3.04 12.55 14.00
CA LEU A 37 -3.43 11.20 13.61
C LEU A 37 -4.40 10.55 14.58
N SER A 38 -4.39 10.94 15.86
CA SER A 38 -5.36 10.48 16.85
C SER A 38 -6.71 11.21 16.73
N THR A 39 -6.70 12.41 16.14
CA THR A 39 -7.89 13.22 15.88
C THR A 39 -8.36 13.14 14.43
N ALA A 40 -7.46 12.80 13.51
CA ALA A 40 -7.79 12.70 12.09
C ALA A 40 -8.64 11.46 11.78
N GLY A 41 -9.81 11.74 11.30
CA GLY A 41 -10.62 10.82 10.52
C GLY A 41 -10.84 9.47 11.18
N HIS A 42 -11.70 9.45 12.14
CA HIS A 42 -12.40 8.21 12.41
C HIS A 42 -13.28 7.95 11.18
N ALA A 43 -13.15 6.77 10.57
CA ALA A 43 -14.12 6.37 9.57
C ALA A 43 -15.51 6.74 10.11
N GLY A 44 -16.21 7.60 9.39
CA GLY A 44 -17.63 7.84 9.67
C GLY A 44 -18.29 6.48 9.79
N ALA A 45 -19.36 6.36 10.56
CA ALA A 45 -20.09 5.10 10.65
C ALA A 45 -20.22 4.51 9.25
N ALA A 46 -19.63 3.33 9.02
CA ALA A 46 -19.73 2.69 7.73
C ALA A 46 -21.22 2.59 7.38
N PRO A 47 -21.64 3.02 6.19
CA PRO A 47 -23.03 2.90 5.85
C PRO A 47 -23.44 1.44 6.02
N GLN A 48 -24.45 1.22 6.85
CA GLN A 48 -25.00 -0.12 7.08
C GLN A 48 -25.62 -0.58 5.77
N ASN A 49 -24.90 -1.41 5.05
CA ASN A 49 -25.45 -2.08 3.89
C ASN A 49 -25.22 -3.58 4.02
N ASN A 50 -26.28 -4.34 4.19
CA ASN A 50 -26.27 -5.78 4.47
C ASN A 50 -25.95 -6.65 3.24
N ASP A 51 -25.58 -6.06 2.12
CA ASP A 51 -25.16 -6.80 0.94
C ASP A 51 -23.66 -7.08 0.99
N ASN A 52 -23.26 -8.32 1.09
CA ASN A 52 -21.92 -8.92 1.15
C ASN A 52 -20.83 -8.33 0.21
N GLY A 53 -20.80 -7.02 0.05
CA GLY A 53 -19.90 -6.29 -0.81
C GLY A 53 -18.46 -6.21 -0.26
N VAL A 54 -17.65 -5.45 -0.97
CA VAL A 54 -16.28 -5.15 -0.62
C VAL A 54 -16.23 -3.85 0.18
N LEU A 55 -15.46 -3.81 1.27
CA LEU A 55 -15.09 -2.57 1.93
C LEU A 55 -13.77 -2.07 1.33
N TYR A 56 -13.76 -0.89 0.73
CA TYR A 56 -12.55 -0.24 0.27
C TYR A 56 -12.02 0.68 1.37
N PHE A 57 -10.83 0.36 1.87
CA PHE A 57 -10.09 1.16 2.83
C PHE A 57 -8.85 1.75 2.14
N ALA A 58 -8.93 3.01 1.70
CA ALA A 58 -7.84 3.66 0.99
C ALA A 58 -6.64 3.94 1.91
N GLY A 59 -6.90 4.45 3.10
CA GLY A 59 -5.88 4.84 4.08
C GLY A 59 -5.32 6.25 3.83
N CYS A 60 -4.83 6.89 4.87
CA CYS A 60 -4.44 8.31 4.87
C CYS A 60 -3.45 8.71 3.77
N MET A 61 -2.45 7.86 3.47
CA MET A 61 -1.47 8.16 2.42
C MET A 61 -2.05 8.09 1.02
N THR A 62 -3.09 7.28 0.79
CA THR A 62 -3.76 7.18 -0.51
C THR A 62 -4.56 8.46 -0.82
N HIS A 63 -5.10 9.13 0.20
CA HIS A 63 -5.75 10.43 0.04
C HIS A 63 -4.77 11.54 -0.40
N LEU A 64 -3.48 11.40 -0.12
CA LEU A 64 -2.43 12.28 -0.65
C LEU A 64 -2.00 11.91 -2.08
N THR A 65 -2.52 10.82 -2.62
CA THR A 65 -2.30 10.33 -3.99
C THR A 65 -3.63 9.97 -4.65
N PRO A 66 -4.52 10.95 -4.86
CA PRO A 66 -5.94 10.73 -5.22
C PRO A 66 -6.14 9.99 -6.55
N ALA A 67 -5.12 9.97 -7.41
CA ALA A 67 -5.13 9.18 -8.64
C ALA A 67 -5.33 7.68 -8.38
N ILE A 68 -4.81 7.15 -7.26
CA ILE A 68 -5.02 5.75 -6.87
C ILE A 68 -6.50 5.51 -6.54
N ILE A 69 -7.12 6.40 -5.75
CA ILE A 69 -8.54 6.30 -5.38
C ILE A 69 -9.40 6.31 -6.64
N LYS A 70 -9.18 7.30 -7.52
CA LYS A 70 -9.90 7.42 -8.79
C LYS A 70 -9.78 6.16 -9.64
N SER A 71 -8.58 5.59 -9.71
CA SER A 71 -8.33 4.36 -10.48
C SER A 71 -9.02 3.16 -9.86
N MET A 72 -8.98 2.99 -8.54
CA MET A 72 -9.66 1.90 -7.86
C MET A 72 -11.18 2.00 -8.00
N THR A 73 -11.75 3.21 -7.89
CA THR A 73 -13.19 3.45 -8.15
C THR A 73 -13.56 2.97 -9.56
N LYS A 74 -12.81 3.39 -10.59
CA LYS A 74 -13.03 2.94 -11.96
C LYS A 74 -12.94 1.41 -12.11
N ILE A 75 -11.98 0.78 -11.42
CA ILE A 75 -11.82 -0.68 -11.45
C ILE A 75 -13.02 -1.38 -10.81
N PHE A 76 -13.49 -0.94 -9.65
CA PHE A 76 -14.68 -1.50 -9.01
C PHE A 76 -15.93 -1.35 -9.89
N GLU A 77 -16.16 -0.17 -10.42
CA GLU A 77 -17.30 0.12 -11.30
C GLU A 77 -17.27 -0.75 -12.56
N THR A 78 -16.09 -0.85 -13.20
CA THR A 78 -15.93 -1.71 -14.41
C THR A 78 -16.16 -3.18 -14.12
N ALA A 79 -15.70 -3.66 -12.96
CA ALA A 79 -15.91 -5.05 -12.55
C ALA A 79 -17.34 -5.34 -12.03
N GLY A 80 -18.22 -4.32 -11.98
CA GLY A 80 -19.57 -4.46 -11.43
C GLY A 80 -19.56 -4.77 -9.93
N GLU A 81 -18.54 -4.29 -9.20
CA GLU A 81 -18.44 -4.52 -7.75
C GLU A 81 -19.29 -3.53 -6.96
N LYS A 82 -20.13 -4.08 -6.08
CA LYS A 82 -20.73 -3.30 -5.01
C LYS A 82 -19.68 -3.10 -3.90
N TYR A 83 -19.34 -1.86 -3.60
CA TYR A 83 -18.37 -1.57 -2.54
C TYR A 83 -18.81 -0.42 -1.64
N LEU A 84 -18.37 -0.47 -0.41
CA LEU A 84 -18.43 0.63 0.54
C LEU A 84 -17.05 1.28 0.60
N PHE A 85 -17.01 2.60 0.60
CA PHE A 85 -15.76 3.33 0.75
C PHE A 85 -15.63 3.80 2.21
N ALA A 86 -14.78 3.10 2.99
CA ALA A 86 -14.67 3.28 4.44
C ALA A 86 -14.23 4.68 4.87
N ASP A 87 -13.34 5.28 4.10
CA ASP A 87 -12.72 6.59 4.40
C ASP A 87 -12.97 7.61 3.28
N LYS A 88 -14.20 7.60 2.72
CA LYS A 88 -14.61 8.48 1.61
C LYS A 88 -14.44 9.97 1.92
N ASP A 89 -14.76 10.35 3.15
CA ASP A 89 -14.79 11.76 3.59
C ASP A 89 -13.43 12.26 4.11
N GLY A 90 -12.41 11.43 4.06
CA GLY A 90 -11.05 11.79 4.49
C GLY A 90 -10.20 10.59 4.91
N GLY A 91 -8.90 10.75 4.83
CA GLY A 91 -7.97 9.66 5.10
C GLY A 91 -8.00 9.17 6.54
N VAL A 92 -8.33 7.90 6.73
CA VAL A 92 -8.27 7.22 8.02
C VAL A 92 -6.89 6.60 8.25
N CYS A 93 -6.32 6.82 9.44
CA CYS A 93 -5.03 6.25 9.79
C CYS A 93 -5.19 4.82 10.31
N CYS A 94 -4.33 3.90 9.85
CA CYS A 94 -4.27 2.53 10.36
C CYS A 94 -3.53 2.38 11.71
N GLY A 95 -3.01 3.46 12.29
CA GLY A 95 -2.25 3.43 13.55
C GLY A 95 -0.73 3.25 13.40
N ARG A 96 -0.22 2.86 12.24
CA ARG A 96 1.22 2.57 12.05
C ARG A 96 2.16 3.71 12.45
N PRO A 97 1.91 4.99 12.10
CA PRO A 97 2.78 6.08 12.53
C PRO A 97 2.88 6.22 14.05
N LEU A 98 1.76 6.03 14.76
CA LEU A 98 1.70 6.06 16.22
C LEU A 98 2.52 4.91 16.83
N MET A 99 2.37 3.69 16.30
CA MET A 99 3.16 2.53 16.72
C MET A 99 4.66 2.79 16.52
N LEU A 100 5.07 3.29 15.34
CA LEU A 100 6.46 3.59 15.03
C LEU A 100 7.03 4.73 15.89
N ALA A 101 6.17 5.60 16.40
CA ALA A 101 6.51 6.68 17.33
C ALA A 101 6.60 6.20 18.78
N GLY A 102 6.20 4.96 19.09
CA GLY A 102 6.11 4.46 20.45
C GLY A 102 4.86 4.93 21.22
N LYS A 103 3.87 5.56 20.54
CA LYS A 103 2.61 6.03 21.13
C LYS A 103 1.59 4.89 21.14
N THR A 104 1.86 3.89 21.98
CA THR A 104 1.14 2.62 21.98
C THR A 104 -0.34 2.77 22.29
N GLU A 105 -0.71 3.56 23.31
CA GLU A 105 -2.11 3.70 23.70
C GLU A 105 -2.94 4.42 22.64
N ALA A 106 -2.42 5.52 22.07
CA ALA A 106 -3.09 6.19 20.96
C ALA A 106 -3.24 5.28 19.72
N ALA A 107 -2.26 4.41 19.47
CA ALA A 107 -2.38 3.42 18.40
C ALA A 107 -3.49 2.41 18.67
N LYS A 108 -3.61 1.91 19.90
CA LYS A 108 -4.68 0.98 20.32
C LYS A 108 -6.07 1.59 20.15
N GLU A 109 -6.26 2.85 20.53
CA GLU A 109 -7.53 3.56 20.37
C GLU A 109 -7.96 3.64 18.89
N VAL A 110 -7.03 4.03 18.02
CA VAL A 110 -7.27 4.07 16.55
C VAL A 110 -7.61 2.68 16.02
N ILE A 111 -6.86 1.65 16.43
CA ILE A 111 -7.06 0.26 16.01
C ILE A 111 -8.45 -0.24 16.48
N ALA A 112 -8.81 -0.03 17.74
CA ALA A 112 -10.10 -0.46 18.29
C ALA A 112 -11.27 0.15 17.51
N LYS A 113 -11.23 1.46 17.28
CA LYS A 113 -12.28 2.19 16.57
C LYS A 113 -12.42 1.74 15.12
N ASN A 114 -11.30 1.61 14.40
CA ASN A 114 -11.32 1.12 13.03
C ASN A 114 -11.79 -0.34 12.95
N THR A 115 -11.40 -1.19 13.92
CA THR A 115 -11.89 -2.57 14.01
C THR A 115 -13.41 -2.59 14.13
N GLN A 116 -13.97 -1.79 15.01
CA GLN A 116 -15.41 -1.67 15.20
C GLN A 116 -16.09 -1.26 13.87
N ASN A 117 -15.63 -0.18 13.23
CA ASN A 117 -16.20 0.31 11.98
C ASN A 117 -16.14 -0.72 10.84
N ILE A 118 -15.03 -1.46 10.72
CA ILE A 118 -14.89 -2.51 9.72
C ILE A 118 -15.87 -3.66 10.01
N MET A 119 -16.01 -4.08 11.26
CA MET A 119 -16.95 -5.14 11.64
C MET A 119 -18.40 -4.73 11.42
N GLU A 120 -18.76 -3.50 11.77
CA GLU A 120 -20.11 -2.93 11.60
C GLU A 120 -20.50 -2.76 10.12
N SER A 121 -19.53 -2.65 9.21
CA SER A 121 -19.81 -2.60 7.76
C SER A 121 -20.49 -3.85 7.21
N GLY A 122 -20.38 -4.98 7.91
CA GLY A 122 -20.90 -6.28 7.47
C GLY A 122 -20.14 -6.90 6.28
N CYS A 123 -19.18 -6.19 5.68
CA CYS A 123 -18.40 -6.68 4.55
C CYS A 123 -17.46 -7.84 4.96
N LYS A 124 -17.33 -8.84 4.09
CA LYS A 124 -16.44 -9.99 4.32
C LYS A 124 -15.06 -9.83 3.69
N THR A 125 -14.90 -8.84 2.83
CA THR A 125 -13.64 -8.55 2.15
C THR A 125 -13.30 -7.08 2.31
N VAL A 126 -12.07 -6.79 2.76
CA VAL A 126 -11.52 -5.44 2.82
C VAL A 126 -10.39 -5.33 1.81
N VAL A 127 -10.49 -4.38 0.90
CA VAL A 127 -9.46 -4.06 -0.10
C VAL A 127 -8.72 -2.81 0.32
N LEU A 128 -7.40 -2.89 0.37
CA LEU A 128 -6.53 -1.81 0.83
C LEU A 128 -5.55 -1.37 -0.27
N SER A 129 -5.43 -0.06 -0.48
CA SER A 129 -4.45 0.49 -1.43
C SER A 129 -3.06 0.74 -0.84
N CYS A 130 -2.93 0.68 0.48
CA CYS A 130 -1.66 0.89 1.16
C CYS A 130 -1.15 -0.41 1.80
N PRO A 131 0.05 -0.90 1.42
CA PRO A 131 0.60 -2.14 2.00
C PRO A 131 0.95 -1.99 3.48
N ILE A 132 1.24 -0.77 3.95
CA ILE A 132 1.44 -0.49 5.37
C ILE A 132 0.13 -0.75 6.13
N CYS A 133 -1.00 -0.27 5.61
CA CYS A 133 -2.32 -0.53 6.22
C CYS A 133 -2.63 -2.03 6.19
N LEU A 134 -2.41 -2.72 5.07
CA LEU A 134 -2.64 -4.17 4.99
C LEU A 134 -1.86 -4.94 6.07
N LYS A 135 -0.56 -4.62 6.23
CA LYS A 135 0.28 -5.27 7.24
C LYS A 135 -0.28 -5.04 8.65
N VAL A 136 -0.57 -3.80 8.99
CA VAL A 136 -1.09 -3.44 10.33
C VAL A 136 -2.45 -4.08 10.58
N LEU A 137 -3.35 -4.07 9.61
CA LEU A 137 -4.65 -4.73 9.77
C LEU A 137 -4.51 -6.25 9.98
N LYS A 138 -3.54 -6.89 9.33
CA LYS A 138 -3.27 -8.32 9.52
C LYS A 138 -2.67 -8.67 10.88
N GLU A 139 -1.82 -7.79 11.42
CA GLU A 139 -1.03 -8.07 12.63
C GLU A 139 -1.69 -7.59 13.91
N GLU A 140 -2.43 -6.46 13.86
CA GLU A 140 -2.86 -5.75 15.06
C GLU A 140 -4.39 -5.70 15.22
N TYR A 141 -5.15 -5.94 14.13
CA TYR A 141 -6.61 -5.85 14.18
C TYR A 141 -7.25 -7.23 14.37
N ASN A 142 -8.22 -7.32 15.27
CA ASN A 142 -8.98 -8.56 15.47
C ASN A 142 -10.16 -8.67 14.47
N LEU A 143 -9.84 -8.96 13.21
CA LEU A 143 -10.81 -9.03 12.10
C LEU A 143 -11.12 -10.49 11.72
N LYS A 144 -11.62 -11.28 12.68
CA LYS A 144 -11.99 -12.68 12.44
C LYS A 144 -13.07 -12.81 11.38
N GLY A 145 -12.85 -13.69 10.40
CA GLY A 145 -13.81 -13.97 9.32
C GLY A 145 -13.82 -12.92 8.21
N ILE A 146 -12.90 -11.94 8.24
CA ILE A 146 -12.74 -10.93 7.19
C ILE A 146 -11.49 -11.22 6.37
N THR A 147 -11.63 -11.24 5.05
CA THR A 147 -10.53 -11.38 4.10
C THR A 147 -9.89 -10.04 3.83
N LEU A 148 -8.59 -9.91 4.10
CA LEU A 148 -7.83 -8.68 3.86
C LEU A 148 -6.98 -8.84 2.61
N LEU A 149 -7.22 -8.01 1.60
CA LEU A 149 -6.51 -8.04 0.32
C LEU A 149 -5.86 -6.68 0.03
N HIS A 150 -4.63 -6.73 -0.44
CA HIS A 150 -4.06 -5.58 -1.13
C HIS A 150 -4.74 -5.39 -2.48
N HIS A 151 -4.84 -4.16 -2.96
CA HIS A 151 -5.49 -3.90 -4.25
C HIS A 151 -4.84 -4.68 -5.42
N THR A 152 -3.54 -4.98 -5.35
CA THR A 152 -2.87 -5.81 -6.37
C THR A 152 -3.37 -7.24 -6.39
N GLN A 153 -3.67 -7.82 -5.23
CA GLN A 153 -4.26 -9.16 -5.12
C GLN A 153 -5.71 -9.16 -5.64
N TYR A 154 -6.46 -8.14 -5.23
CA TYR A 154 -7.84 -7.99 -5.66
C TYR A 154 -7.96 -7.82 -7.18
N ILE A 155 -7.15 -6.93 -7.79
CA ILE A 155 -7.09 -6.74 -9.24
C ILE A 155 -6.68 -8.04 -9.96
N ASN A 156 -5.65 -8.73 -9.45
CA ASN A 156 -5.23 -10.01 -10.00
C ASN A 156 -6.36 -11.04 -10.01
N ASN A 157 -7.15 -11.11 -8.92
CA ASN A 157 -8.31 -12.00 -8.84
C ASN A 157 -9.38 -11.63 -9.87
N LEU A 158 -9.69 -10.34 -10.05
CA LEU A 158 -10.65 -9.88 -11.05
C LEU A 158 -10.22 -10.26 -12.47
N ILE A 159 -8.94 -10.14 -12.79
CA ILE A 159 -8.39 -10.53 -14.10
C ILE A 159 -8.50 -12.06 -14.29
N GLN A 160 -8.13 -12.85 -13.29
CA GLN A 160 -8.23 -14.31 -13.35
C GLN A 160 -9.67 -14.79 -13.51
N GLN A 161 -10.62 -14.11 -12.87
CA GLN A 161 -12.05 -14.37 -12.98
C GLN A 161 -12.69 -13.83 -14.28
N LYS A 162 -11.90 -13.18 -15.14
CA LYS A 162 -12.36 -12.50 -16.36
C LYS A 162 -13.40 -11.40 -16.14
N ARG A 163 -13.47 -10.88 -14.92
CA ARG A 163 -14.33 -9.75 -14.54
C ARG A 163 -13.67 -8.39 -14.86
N LEU A 164 -12.38 -8.40 -15.14
CA LEU A 164 -11.63 -7.25 -15.62
C LEU A 164 -10.77 -7.69 -16.81
N VAL A 165 -11.05 -7.11 -17.97
CA VAL A 165 -10.31 -7.39 -19.23
C VAL A 165 -9.43 -6.18 -19.53
N LEU A 166 -8.17 -6.44 -19.85
CA LEU A 166 -7.17 -5.41 -20.09
C LEU A 166 -6.63 -5.46 -21.50
N ASN A 167 -6.44 -4.29 -22.10
CA ASN A 167 -5.74 -4.13 -23.36
C ASN A 167 -4.22 -4.28 -23.14
N LYS A 168 -3.55 -4.79 -24.15
CA LYS A 168 -2.09 -4.80 -24.20
C LYS A 168 -1.55 -3.45 -24.67
N THR A 169 -0.43 -3.04 -24.09
CA THR A 169 0.35 -1.86 -24.52
C THR A 169 1.76 -2.28 -24.96
N ALA A 170 2.38 -1.46 -25.80
CA ALA A 170 3.79 -1.61 -26.16
C ALA A 170 4.74 -1.09 -25.06
N GLU A 171 4.22 -0.39 -24.06
CA GLU A 171 5.02 0.16 -22.95
C GLU A 171 5.68 -0.93 -22.12
N SER A 172 6.87 -0.64 -21.66
CA SER A 172 7.63 -1.46 -20.74
C SER A 172 7.60 -0.89 -19.32
N PHE A 173 7.43 -1.78 -18.35
CA PHE A 173 7.35 -1.44 -16.94
C PHE A 173 8.51 -2.01 -16.14
N VAL A 174 8.91 -1.35 -15.07
CA VAL A 174 9.65 -1.97 -13.98
C VAL A 174 8.81 -1.89 -12.72
N PHE A 175 8.78 -2.95 -11.94
CA PHE A 175 8.04 -2.96 -10.68
C PHE A 175 8.97 -2.71 -9.49
N HIS A 176 8.67 -1.66 -8.73
CA HIS A 176 9.27 -1.47 -7.41
C HIS A 176 8.53 -2.33 -6.38
N ASP A 177 9.22 -3.25 -5.71
CA ASP A 177 8.65 -4.03 -4.61
C ASP A 177 8.58 -3.18 -3.32
N PRO A 178 7.41 -2.65 -2.92
CA PRO A 178 7.32 -1.92 -1.67
C PRO A 178 7.66 -2.81 -0.49
N CYS A 179 8.45 -2.30 0.44
CA CYS A 179 8.99 -3.11 1.53
C CYS A 179 7.90 -3.77 2.40
N GLU A 180 6.81 -3.06 2.68
CA GLU A 180 5.70 -3.60 3.48
C GLU A 180 4.79 -4.54 2.67
N LEU A 181 4.75 -4.41 1.33
CA LEU A 181 4.03 -5.37 0.48
C LEU A 181 4.81 -6.68 0.34
N GLY A 182 6.07 -6.57 -0.08
CA GLY A 182 6.93 -7.72 -0.32
C GLY A 182 7.39 -8.37 0.98
N ARG A 183 8.33 -7.74 1.69
CA ARG A 183 8.89 -8.31 2.94
C ARG A 183 7.86 -8.36 4.08
N GLY A 184 6.97 -7.36 4.15
CA GLY A 184 5.96 -7.28 5.20
C GLY A 184 4.80 -8.25 5.04
N CYS A 185 4.29 -8.43 3.81
CA CYS A 185 3.09 -9.24 3.53
C CYS A 185 3.35 -10.46 2.63
N ASN A 186 4.59 -10.67 2.16
CA ASN A 186 4.99 -11.73 1.23
C ASN A 186 4.21 -11.72 -0.10
N ILE A 187 3.81 -10.54 -0.59
CA ILE A 187 3.08 -10.33 -1.84
C ILE A 187 4.06 -9.88 -2.92
N TYR A 188 4.40 -10.77 -3.85
CA TYR A 188 5.38 -10.53 -4.92
C TYR A 188 4.87 -10.87 -6.31
N ASN A 189 4.02 -11.87 -6.43
CA ASN A 189 3.63 -12.43 -7.72
C ASN A 189 2.43 -11.70 -8.32
N GLU A 190 1.44 -11.37 -7.52
CA GLU A 190 0.19 -10.74 -7.97
C GLU A 190 0.43 -9.41 -8.72
N PRO A 191 1.25 -8.47 -8.22
CA PRO A 191 1.53 -7.26 -8.98
C PRO A 191 2.27 -7.55 -10.30
N ARG A 192 3.13 -8.56 -10.34
CA ARG A 192 3.82 -8.96 -11.56
C ARG A 192 2.86 -9.56 -12.58
N ASN A 193 1.97 -10.45 -12.15
CA ASN A 193 0.94 -11.05 -13.01
C ASN A 193 0.06 -9.96 -13.64
N VAL A 194 -0.36 -8.98 -12.85
CA VAL A 194 -1.14 -7.83 -13.33
C VAL A 194 -0.37 -7.07 -14.40
N LEU A 195 0.88 -6.70 -14.17
CA LEU A 195 1.67 -5.93 -15.13
C LEU A 195 1.98 -6.73 -16.41
N GLN A 196 2.28 -8.02 -16.31
CA GLN A 196 2.49 -8.91 -17.45
C GLN A 196 1.21 -9.11 -18.29
N SER A 197 0.04 -8.93 -17.69
CA SER A 197 -1.22 -8.93 -18.43
C SER A 197 -1.41 -7.68 -19.29
N ILE A 198 -0.68 -6.60 -19.01
CA ILE A 198 -0.80 -5.29 -19.69
C ILE A 198 0.34 -5.08 -20.71
N GLY A 199 1.58 -5.32 -20.30
CA GLY A 199 2.74 -5.01 -21.15
C GLY A 199 4.01 -5.75 -20.76
N GLN A 200 5.15 -5.25 -21.21
CA GLN A 200 6.45 -5.86 -20.95
C GLN A 200 6.95 -5.49 -19.54
N LEU A 201 7.12 -6.48 -18.66
CA LEU A 201 7.74 -6.30 -17.37
C LEU A 201 9.25 -6.52 -17.45
N LYS A 202 10.03 -5.46 -17.29
CA LYS A 202 11.51 -5.49 -17.21
C LYS A 202 11.96 -5.79 -15.80
N LYS A 203 13.09 -6.48 -15.67
CA LYS A 203 13.69 -6.75 -14.36
C LYS A 203 14.38 -5.51 -13.81
N ALA A 204 14.26 -5.29 -12.49
CA ALA A 204 15.13 -4.36 -11.79
C ALA A 204 16.47 -5.02 -11.41
N GLY A 205 17.49 -4.23 -11.08
CA GLY A 205 18.78 -4.76 -10.63
C GLY A 205 18.69 -5.51 -9.28
N LYS A 206 17.69 -5.17 -8.46
CA LYS A 206 17.35 -5.88 -7.20
C LYS A 206 15.84 -5.94 -7.04
N GLU A 207 15.31 -7.12 -6.83
CA GLU A 207 13.88 -7.38 -6.77
C GLU A 207 13.49 -8.17 -5.51
N LYS A 208 12.19 -8.23 -5.24
CA LYS A 208 11.59 -9.05 -4.18
C LYS A 208 12.25 -8.77 -2.81
N LYS A 209 12.77 -9.79 -2.17
CA LYS A 209 13.41 -9.66 -0.83
C LYS A 209 14.61 -8.74 -0.83
N GLU A 210 15.33 -8.65 -1.95
CA GLU A 210 16.52 -7.81 -2.11
C GLU A 210 16.23 -6.37 -2.50
N SER A 211 14.98 -6.03 -2.84
CA SER A 211 14.59 -4.68 -3.25
C SER A 211 15.06 -3.62 -2.24
N ILE A 212 15.43 -2.44 -2.74
CA ILE A 212 15.82 -1.30 -1.91
C ILE A 212 14.58 -0.49 -1.54
N CYS A 213 14.59 0.09 -0.35
CA CYS A 213 13.52 0.98 0.12
C CYS A 213 13.47 2.25 -0.75
N CYS A 214 12.25 2.76 -0.97
CA CYS A 214 12.07 4.04 -1.66
C CYS A 214 12.63 5.27 -0.92
N GLY A 215 13.02 5.13 0.35
CA GLY A 215 13.48 6.24 1.18
C GLY A 215 12.37 6.96 1.95
N GLY A 216 11.12 6.82 1.53
CA GLY A 216 9.96 7.51 2.12
C GLY A 216 9.38 6.89 3.40
N SER A 217 9.95 5.79 3.90
CA SER A 217 9.40 5.07 5.06
C SER A 217 9.23 5.97 6.28
N LEU A 218 8.08 5.85 6.95
CA LEU A 218 7.84 6.49 8.24
C LEU A 218 8.89 6.11 9.30
N GLY A 219 9.49 4.92 9.19
CA GLY A 219 10.62 4.52 10.02
C GLY A 219 11.93 5.25 9.72
N SER A 220 12.03 5.94 8.59
CA SER A 220 13.20 6.74 8.18
C SER A 220 13.12 8.20 8.65
N LEU A 221 12.13 8.57 9.45
CA LEU A 221 11.93 9.96 9.92
C LEU A 221 13.08 10.49 10.79
N THR A 222 13.92 9.60 11.30
CA THR A 222 15.14 9.97 12.05
C THR A 222 16.35 10.18 11.16
N LEU A 223 16.25 9.89 9.86
CA LEU A 223 17.29 10.21 8.90
C LEU A 223 17.13 11.64 8.39
N ASP A 224 18.26 12.27 8.14
CA ASP A 224 18.29 13.57 7.50
C ASP A 224 17.67 13.48 6.08
N TYR A 225 17.19 14.61 5.60
CA TYR A 225 16.52 14.71 4.32
C TYR A 225 17.42 14.29 3.16
N ASN A 226 18.68 14.71 3.16
CA ASN A 226 19.64 14.42 2.09
C ASN A 226 19.96 12.91 2.04
N ASP A 227 20.09 12.26 3.19
CA ASP A 227 20.32 10.81 3.24
C ASP A 227 19.11 10.03 2.72
N ARG A 228 17.90 10.51 2.97
CA ARG A 228 16.69 9.91 2.37
C ARG A 228 16.67 10.05 0.86
N ILE A 229 17.07 11.22 0.33
CA ILE A 229 17.20 11.45 -1.12
C ILE A 229 18.23 10.50 -1.73
N LYS A 230 19.41 10.32 -1.13
CA LYS A 230 20.44 9.38 -1.60
C LYS A 230 19.87 7.95 -1.73
N ILE A 231 19.12 7.48 -0.71
CA ILE A 231 18.45 6.18 -0.74
C ILE A 231 17.45 6.10 -1.90
N THR A 232 16.66 7.16 -2.10
CA THR A 232 15.67 7.24 -3.19
C THR A 232 16.35 7.16 -4.55
N GLN A 233 17.42 7.92 -4.77
CA GLN A 233 18.17 7.94 -6.03
C GLN A 233 18.85 6.59 -6.31
N GLU A 234 19.47 5.96 -5.30
CA GLU A 234 20.03 4.62 -5.46
C GLU A 234 18.94 3.62 -5.86
N SER A 235 17.76 3.70 -5.24
CA SER A 235 16.65 2.84 -5.60
C SER A 235 16.17 3.09 -7.03
N LEU A 236 16.07 4.34 -7.47
CA LEU A 236 15.71 4.71 -8.84
C LEU A 236 16.75 4.19 -9.86
N ASN A 237 18.04 4.32 -9.59
CA ASN A 237 19.10 3.80 -10.46
C ASN A 237 18.99 2.29 -10.65
N ILE A 238 18.70 1.56 -9.58
CA ILE A 238 18.51 0.10 -9.62
C ILE A 238 17.23 -0.28 -10.41
N LEU A 239 16.16 0.49 -10.27
CA LEU A 239 14.91 0.26 -10.99
C LEU A 239 15.07 0.54 -12.49
N THR A 240 15.82 1.56 -12.86
CA THR A 240 15.92 2.02 -14.25
C THR A 240 17.06 1.40 -15.04
N CYS A 241 17.84 0.46 -14.47
CA CYS A 241 19.01 -0.14 -15.09
C CYS A 241 18.74 -0.81 -16.45
N ASN A 242 17.53 -1.29 -16.68
CA ASN A 242 17.07 -1.90 -17.94
C ASN A 242 16.18 -0.98 -18.79
N ASN A 243 16.28 0.32 -18.57
CA ASN A 243 15.61 1.36 -19.35
C ASN A 243 14.10 1.13 -19.56
N PRO A 244 13.28 1.02 -18.50
CA PRO A 244 11.81 0.89 -18.62
C PRO A 244 11.18 2.24 -19.03
N ASP A 245 9.99 2.20 -19.64
CA ASP A 245 9.25 3.41 -19.95
C ASP A 245 8.61 4.01 -18.70
N LYS A 246 8.09 3.17 -17.81
CA LYS A 246 7.45 3.60 -16.54
C LYS A 246 7.95 2.79 -15.36
N ILE A 247 8.05 3.46 -14.21
CA ILE A 247 8.23 2.82 -12.91
C ILE A 247 6.86 2.63 -12.28
N VAL A 248 6.51 1.38 -11.94
CA VAL A 248 5.25 1.03 -11.31
C VAL A 248 5.50 0.60 -9.87
N THR A 249 4.71 1.12 -8.96
CA THR A 249 4.71 0.71 -7.55
C THR A 249 3.30 0.33 -7.10
N ALA A 250 3.17 -0.17 -5.90
CA ALA A 250 1.89 -0.53 -5.28
C ALA A 250 1.85 -0.03 -3.83
N CYS A 251 2.28 1.21 -3.63
CA CYS A 251 2.31 1.88 -2.34
C CYS A 251 2.23 3.39 -2.52
N PRO A 252 1.23 4.07 -1.95
CA PRO A 252 1.05 5.52 -2.12
C PRO A 252 2.26 6.32 -1.63
N LEU A 253 2.92 5.86 -0.56
CA LEU A 253 4.13 6.52 -0.05
C LEU A 253 5.32 6.36 -1.01
N CYS A 254 5.49 5.18 -1.62
CA CYS A 254 6.53 4.96 -2.62
C CYS A 254 6.24 5.77 -3.90
N LEU A 255 4.98 5.80 -4.33
CA LEU A 255 4.55 6.63 -5.47
C LEU A 255 4.95 8.08 -5.26
N LYS A 256 4.55 8.69 -4.13
CA LYS A 256 4.91 10.07 -3.82
C LYS A 256 6.42 10.28 -3.79
N THR A 257 7.15 9.44 -3.08
CA THR A 257 8.60 9.58 -2.89
C THR A 257 9.37 9.51 -4.20
N PHE A 258 9.02 8.58 -5.08
CA PHE A 258 9.68 8.47 -6.38
C PHE A 258 9.24 9.55 -7.37
N SER A 259 7.98 9.97 -7.37
CA SER A 259 7.50 11.03 -8.25
C SER A 259 8.22 12.35 -8.02
N ASP A 260 8.65 12.62 -6.79
CA ASP A 260 9.38 13.85 -6.45
C ASP A 260 10.84 13.84 -6.94
N GLN A 261 11.40 12.68 -7.33
CA GLN A 261 12.83 12.50 -7.62
C GLN A 261 13.13 11.82 -8.97
N SER A 262 12.13 11.23 -9.61
CA SER A 262 12.31 10.48 -10.86
C SER A 262 12.16 11.36 -12.09
N SER A 263 13.06 11.18 -13.05
CA SER A 263 12.93 11.74 -14.41
C SER A 263 11.96 10.94 -15.30
N ARG A 264 11.58 9.72 -14.87
CA ARG A 264 10.63 8.86 -15.58
C ARG A 264 9.25 8.93 -14.93
N PRO A 265 8.18 8.67 -15.69
CA PRO A 265 6.86 8.52 -15.11
C PRO A 265 6.83 7.45 -14.02
N VAL A 266 6.30 7.80 -12.86
CA VAL A 266 6.05 6.89 -11.74
C VAL A 266 4.55 6.81 -11.53
N VAL A 267 4.00 5.60 -11.54
CA VAL A 267 2.56 5.36 -11.41
C VAL A 267 2.28 4.25 -10.41
N ASP A 268 1.09 4.27 -9.84
CA ASP A 268 0.60 3.11 -9.09
C ASP A 268 0.04 2.06 -10.06
N ILE A 269 0.09 0.80 -9.65
CA ILE A 269 -0.43 -0.31 -10.47
C ILE A 269 -1.92 -0.15 -10.78
N ALA A 270 -2.71 0.43 -9.87
CA ALA A 270 -4.12 0.71 -10.12
C ALA A 270 -4.32 1.73 -11.26
N GLN A 271 -3.41 2.73 -11.39
CA GLN A 271 -3.43 3.69 -12.49
C GLN A 271 -3.13 2.98 -13.82
N THR A 272 -2.08 2.16 -13.85
CA THR A 272 -1.73 1.38 -15.04
C THR A 272 -2.88 0.47 -15.48
N VAL A 273 -3.55 -0.16 -14.53
CA VAL A 273 -4.73 -0.99 -14.82
C VAL A 273 -5.88 -0.14 -15.37
N ALA A 274 -6.24 0.95 -14.69
CA ALA A 274 -7.37 1.80 -15.07
C ALA A 274 -7.19 2.45 -16.45
N GLU A 275 -5.95 2.77 -16.86
CA GLU A 275 -5.60 3.27 -18.19
C GLU A 275 -5.80 2.21 -19.28
N ASN A 276 -5.64 0.94 -18.96
CA ASN A 276 -5.66 -0.16 -19.92
C ASN A 276 -6.92 -1.04 -19.86
N ILE A 277 -7.98 -0.60 -19.18
CA ILE A 277 -9.26 -1.33 -19.18
C ILE A 277 -9.83 -1.38 -20.59
N CYS A 278 -10.24 -2.57 -21.02
CA CYS A 278 -10.95 -2.78 -22.30
C CYS A 278 -12.39 -2.30 -22.17
N ASN A 279 -12.69 -1.12 -22.69
CA ASN A 279 -14.05 -0.59 -22.75
C ASN A 279 -14.83 -1.37 -23.84
N GLY A 280 -15.74 -2.23 -23.45
CA GLY A 280 -16.58 -3.02 -24.36
C GLY A 280 -16.27 -4.52 -24.43
N CYS A 281 -15.28 -5.00 -23.68
CA CYS A 281 -14.93 -6.43 -23.63
C CYS A 281 -15.63 -7.22 -22.51
N ILE A 282 -16.43 -6.58 -21.66
CA ILE A 282 -17.21 -7.27 -20.62
C ILE A 282 -18.42 -7.88 -21.30
N LYS A 283 -18.37 -9.19 -21.56
CA LYS A 283 -19.56 -9.94 -21.97
C LYS A 283 -20.52 -9.96 -20.77
N GLN A 284 -21.73 -9.51 -21.02
CA GLN A 284 -22.91 -9.68 -20.16
C GLN A 284 -23.07 -11.15 -19.74
#